data_15a14620234b6d5535f504b75b9bb47e
#
_entry.id   15a14620234b6d5535f504b75b9bb47e
#
_cell.length_a   1.000
_cell.length_b   1.000
_cell.length_c   1.000
_cell.angle_alpha   90.00
_cell.angle_beta   90.00
_cell.angle_gamma   90.00
#
_symmetry.space_group_name_H-M   'P 1'
#
loop_
_entity.id
_entity.type
_entity.pdbx_description
1 polymer ?
#
loop_
_entity_poly.entity_id
_entity_poly.type
_entity_poly.pdbx_seq_one_letter_code
_entity_poly.pdbx_strand_id
1 'polypeptide(L)'
;MVYQMQEQSDLKVEIIMKPIAVSAIAVGIWLISPVPVAAQDARETLNACLSERIETEAQLLDCVSAAIEPCLSEPDDMNAVAALCFREARSQLDAGISAGMSDLRASAYDEISTLVSIELKYDILSGLLQCDRMEELAVALSEYDAEAIQRQKAQCQATTSGLAYARLTLRGREN
;
A
#
# COMPACT_ATOMS: atom_id res chain seq x y z
N MET A 1 45.83 11.45 -12.87
CA MET A 1 45.66 12.86 -12.54
C MET A 1 45.12 12.91 -11.10
N VAL A 2 45.97 13.37 -10.23
CA VAL A 2 45.84 13.42 -8.76
C VAL A 2 45.21 14.77 -8.40
N TYR A 3 44.20 14.78 -7.53
CA TYR A 3 43.83 15.93 -6.70
C TYR A 3 43.40 15.39 -5.35
N GLN A 4 44.28 15.38 -4.41
CA GLN A 4 44.57 16.17 -3.21
C GLN A 4 43.28 16.66 -2.50
N MET A 5 43.04 16.04 -1.44
CA MET A 5 43.11 16.29 0.01
C MET A 5 43.42 17.74 0.40
N GLN A 6 42.63 18.16 1.38
CA GLN A 6 42.87 19.23 2.37
C GLN A 6 41.56 19.98 2.64
N GLU A 7 41.11 20.31 3.80
CA GLU A 7 41.75 20.53 5.09
C GLU A 7 40.69 20.59 6.20
N GLN A 8 41.03 20.02 7.31
CA GLN A 8 40.32 20.12 8.59
C GLN A 8 40.43 21.55 9.12
N SER A 9 39.34 22.07 9.64
CA SER A 9 39.37 23.22 10.55
C SER A 9 38.63 22.87 11.84
N ASP A 10 39.42 22.56 12.85
CA ASP A 10 39.04 22.45 14.25
C ASP A 10 38.41 23.77 14.71
N LEU A 11 37.12 23.75 15.00
CA LEU A 11 36.49 24.84 15.78
C LEU A 11 36.25 24.37 17.22
N LYS A 12 37.23 24.68 18.06
CA LYS A 12 37.17 24.47 19.50
C LYS A 12 36.24 25.52 20.09
N VAL A 13 35.01 25.15 20.43
CA VAL A 13 34.09 26.03 21.14
C VAL A 13 34.23 25.76 22.65
N GLU A 14 34.90 26.67 23.36
CA GLU A 14 34.89 26.73 24.80
C GLU A 14 33.53 27.22 25.33
N ILE A 15 32.76 26.29 25.94
CA ILE A 15 31.52 26.63 26.59
C ILE A 15 31.82 27.03 28.04
N ILE A 16 31.77 28.31 28.30
CA ILE A 16 31.81 28.88 29.64
C ILE A 16 30.46 28.63 30.31
N MET A 17 30.42 27.65 31.22
CA MET A 17 29.22 27.36 32.01
C MET A 17 29.09 28.37 33.18
N LYS A 18 28.15 29.31 33.09
CA LYS A 18 27.64 30.04 34.23
C LYS A 18 26.46 29.30 34.86
N PRO A 19 26.43 29.07 36.16
CA PRO A 19 25.28 28.43 36.81
C PRO A 19 24.14 29.45 36.91
N ILE A 20 23.09 29.26 36.15
CA ILE A 20 21.81 29.96 36.33
C ILE A 20 20.91 29.05 37.15
N ALA A 21 20.55 29.48 38.34
CA ALA A 21 19.55 28.82 39.16
C ALA A 21 18.20 28.96 38.47
N VAL A 22 17.68 27.86 37.96
CA VAL A 22 16.35 27.83 37.32
C VAL A 22 15.35 27.26 38.31
N SER A 23 14.47 28.12 38.82
CA SER A 23 13.26 27.72 39.55
C SER A 23 12.39 26.79 38.69
N ALA A 24 12.12 25.61 39.22
CA ALA A 24 11.27 24.63 38.58
C ALA A 24 9.80 25.07 38.61
N ILE A 25 9.32 25.66 37.53
CA ILE A 25 7.89 25.77 37.25
C ILE A 25 7.51 24.48 36.53
N ALA A 26 6.85 23.57 37.24
CA ALA A 26 6.27 22.36 36.65
C ALA A 26 5.05 22.75 35.79
N VAL A 27 5.29 23.10 34.55
CA VAL A 27 4.25 23.20 33.53
C VAL A 27 3.97 21.77 33.07
N GLY A 28 2.83 21.23 33.51
CA GLY A 28 2.32 19.95 33.03
C GLY A 28 2.03 20.01 31.53
N ILE A 29 3.01 19.67 30.72
CA ILE A 29 2.80 19.43 29.29
C ILE A 29 2.05 18.12 29.16
N TRP A 30 0.74 18.21 28.99
CA TRP A 30 -0.05 17.07 28.49
C TRP A 30 0.48 16.76 27.08
N LEU A 31 1.32 15.74 27.01
CA LEU A 31 1.70 15.12 25.75
C LEU A 31 0.43 14.49 25.17
N ILE A 32 -0.29 15.25 24.36
CA ILE A 32 -1.26 14.70 23.41
C ILE A 32 -0.40 13.93 22.42
N SER A 33 -0.11 12.66 22.75
CA SER A 33 0.46 11.75 21.76
C SER A 33 -0.57 11.69 20.62
N PRO A 34 -0.22 12.05 19.37
CA PRO A 34 -1.08 11.75 18.26
C PRO A 34 -1.23 10.22 18.29
N VAL A 35 -2.43 9.74 18.57
CA VAL A 35 -2.76 8.34 18.36
C VAL A 35 -2.54 8.15 16.85
N PRO A 36 -1.59 7.30 16.41
CA PRO A 36 -1.51 6.98 15.00
C PRO A 36 -2.89 6.43 14.65
N VAL A 37 -3.61 7.11 13.78
CA VAL A 37 -4.73 6.51 13.08
C VAL A 37 -4.08 5.34 12.37
N ALA A 38 -4.25 4.14 12.92
CA ALA A 38 -3.74 2.93 12.31
C ALA A 38 -4.41 2.89 10.94
N ALA A 39 -3.63 3.11 9.89
CA ALA A 39 -4.09 2.89 8.54
C ALA A 39 -4.65 1.47 8.54
N GLN A 40 -5.97 1.34 8.32
CA GLN A 40 -6.60 0.02 8.27
C GLN A 40 -5.83 -0.82 7.26
N ASP A 41 -5.32 -1.97 7.71
CA ASP A 41 -4.61 -2.88 6.81
C ASP A 41 -5.61 -3.40 5.77
N ALA A 42 -5.42 -3.00 4.52
CA ALA A 42 -6.31 -3.38 3.42
C ALA A 42 -6.47 -4.90 3.32
N ARG A 43 -5.42 -5.65 3.62
CA ARG A 43 -5.44 -7.11 3.66
C ARG A 43 -6.31 -7.63 4.80
N GLU A 44 -6.24 -7.04 5.99
CA GLU A 44 -7.06 -7.45 7.14
C GLU A 44 -8.54 -7.19 6.86
N THR A 45 -8.88 -6.00 6.35
CA THR A 45 -10.24 -5.65 5.94
C THR A 45 -10.79 -6.60 4.88
N LEU A 46 -9.97 -6.91 3.85
CA LEU A 46 -10.37 -7.85 2.81
C LEU A 46 -10.59 -9.26 3.37
N ASN A 47 -9.71 -9.75 4.25
CA ASN A 47 -9.86 -11.06 4.88
C ASN A 47 -11.14 -11.15 5.73
N ALA A 48 -11.48 -10.09 6.47
CA ALA A 48 -12.71 -10.03 7.26
C ALA A 48 -13.94 -10.14 6.35
N CYS A 49 -13.99 -9.41 5.23
CA CYS A 49 -15.06 -9.50 4.25
C CYS A 49 -15.12 -10.89 3.59
N LEU A 50 -13.98 -11.44 3.18
CA LEU A 50 -13.92 -12.77 2.57
C LEU A 50 -14.27 -13.91 3.54
N SER A 51 -14.29 -13.66 4.86
CA SER A 51 -14.75 -14.67 5.82
C SER A 51 -16.23 -14.98 5.70
N GLU A 52 -17.00 -14.09 5.12
CA GLU A 52 -18.38 -14.29 4.74
C GLU A 52 -18.47 -15.18 3.48
N ARG A 53 -19.69 -15.65 3.18
CA ARG A 53 -19.90 -16.49 1.99
C ARG A 53 -19.92 -15.62 0.74
N ILE A 54 -18.92 -15.79 -0.12
CA ILE A 54 -18.83 -15.10 -1.41
C ILE A 54 -19.32 -16.05 -2.51
N GLU A 55 -20.40 -15.65 -3.20
CA GLU A 55 -21.04 -16.46 -4.25
C GLU A 55 -20.87 -15.86 -5.64
N THR A 56 -20.56 -14.57 -5.73
CA THR A 56 -20.52 -13.84 -7.00
C THR A 56 -19.25 -12.99 -7.10
N GLU A 57 -18.82 -12.73 -8.35
CA GLU A 57 -17.73 -11.80 -8.64
C GLU A 57 -18.05 -10.35 -8.18
N ALA A 58 -19.34 -9.97 -8.20
CA ALA A 58 -19.77 -8.67 -7.69
C ALA A 58 -19.48 -8.52 -6.19
N GLN A 59 -19.83 -9.54 -5.38
CA GLN A 59 -19.52 -9.54 -3.95
C GLN A 59 -18.01 -9.51 -3.68
N LEU A 60 -17.22 -10.19 -4.51
CA LEU A 60 -15.77 -10.15 -4.42
C LEU A 60 -15.23 -8.74 -4.66
N LEU A 61 -15.76 -8.05 -5.68
CA LEU A 61 -15.40 -6.66 -5.99
C LEU A 61 -15.81 -5.71 -4.86
N ASP A 62 -16.98 -5.92 -4.24
CA ASP A 62 -17.44 -5.14 -3.08
C ASP A 62 -16.47 -5.30 -1.90
N CYS A 63 -15.98 -6.50 -1.61
CA CYS A 63 -14.97 -6.75 -0.58
C CYS A 63 -13.65 -6.02 -0.88
N VAL A 64 -13.20 -6.05 -2.13
CA VAL A 64 -11.99 -5.30 -2.54
C VAL A 64 -12.20 -3.80 -2.41
N SER A 65 -13.37 -3.29 -2.81
CA SER A 65 -13.71 -1.87 -2.68
C SER A 65 -13.74 -1.44 -1.21
N ALA A 66 -14.29 -2.25 -0.32
CA ALA A 66 -14.28 -1.99 1.13
C ALA A 66 -12.85 -1.95 1.70
N ALA A 67 -11.95 -2.78 1.20
CA ALA A 67 -10.56 -2.82 1.64
C ALA A 67 -9.75 -1.56 1.26
N ILE A 68 -10.11 -0.92 0.15
CA ILE A 68 -9.46 0.31 -0.34
C ILE A 68 -10.32 1.57 -0.11
N GLU A 69 -11.44 1.45 0.60
CA GLU A 69 -12.37 2.53 0.88
C GLU A 69 -11.70 3.77 1.51
N PRO A 70 -10.77 3.64 2.47
CA PRO A 70 -10.07 4.80 3.03
C PRO A 70 -9.38 5.66 1.96
N CYS A 71 -8.85 5.03 0.90
CA CYS A 71 -8.22 5.73 -0.21
C CYS A 71 -9.24 6.34 -1.19
N LEU A 72 -10.42 5.72 -1.32
CA LEU A 72 -11.52 6.24 -2.13
C LEU A 72 -12.13 7.50 -1.51
N SER A 73 -12.14 7.57 -0.18
CA SER A 73 -12.70 8.68 0.61
C SER A 73 -11.80 9.93 0.65
N GLU A 74 -10.56 9.85 0.11
CA GLU A 74 -9.69 11.02 0.03
C GLU A 74 -10.31 12.09 -0.89
N PRO A 75 -10.25 13.39 -0.50
CA PRO A 75 -10.80 14.48 -1.28
C PRO A 75 -10.27 14.54 -2.72
N ASP A 76 -11.08 15.03 -3.65
CA ASP A 76 -10.72 15.10 -5.07
C ASP A 76 -9.56 16.06 -5.38
N ASP A 77 -9.29 17.01 -4.51
CA ASP A 77 -8.16 17.93 -4.60
C ASP A 77 -6.86 17.37 -3.97
N MET A 78 -6.92 16.16 -3.39
CA MET A 78 -5.79 15.47 -2.76
C MET A 78 -5.34 14.24 -3.56
N ASN A 79 -5.30 14.35 -4.88
CA ASN A 79 -4.98 13.23 -5.78
C ASN A 79 -3.65 12.53 -5.46
N ALA A 80 -2.60 13.28 -5.12
CA ALA A 80 -1.30 12.71 -4.76
C ALA A 80 -1.36 11.89 -3.47
N VAL A 81 -2.14 12.33 -2.47
CA VAL A 81 -2.34 11.60 -1.19
C VAL A 81 -3.13 10.32 -1.44
N ALA A 82 -4.22 10.41 -2.19
CA ALA A 82 -5.01 9.24 -2.57
C ALA A 82 -4.17 8.22 -3.36
N ALA A 83 -3.36 8.68 -4.31
CA ALA A 83 -2.46 7.79 -5.06
C ALA A 83 -1.42 7.09 -4.16
N LEU A 84 -0.90 7.77 -3.13
CA LEU A 84 0.00 7.17 -2.15
C LEU A 84 -0.72 6.11 -1.31
N CYS A 85 -1.93 6.42 -0.84
CA CYS A 85 -2.79 5.49 -0.10
C CYS A 85 -3.05 4.20 -0.90
N PHE A 86 -3.44 4.30 -2.17
CA PHE A 86 -3.64 3.13 -3.03
C PHE A 86 -2.38 2.29 -3.25
N ARG A 87 -1.20 2.94 -3.37
CA ARG A 87 0.07 2.20 -3.49
C ARG A 87 0.41 1.44 -2.22
N GLU A 88 0.12 2.02 -1.05
CA GLU A 88 0.31 1.34 0.23
C GLU A 88 -0.64 0.15 0.37
N ALA A 89 -1.93 0.34 0.10
CA ALA A 89 -2.92 -0.74 0.09
C ALA A 89 -2.50 -1.87 -0.86
N ARG A 90 -2.06 -1.54 -2.08
CA ARG A 90 -1.51 -2.50 -3.03
C ARG A 90 -0.34 -3.28 -2.44
N SER A 91 0.62 -2.59 -1.81
CA SER A 91 1.80 -3.24 -1.20
C SER A 91 1.41 -4.28 -0.16
N GLN A 92 0.42 -3.97 0.68
CA GLN A 92 -0.12 -4.90 1.69
C GLN A 92 -0.79 -6.13 1.05
N LEU A 93 -1.55 -5.93 -0.03
CA LEU A 93 -2.21 -6.99 -0.78
C LEU A 93 -1.19 -7.88 -1.53
N ASP A 94 -0.18 -7.30 -2.15
CA ASP A 94 0.91 -8.01 -2.83
C ASP A 94 1.74 -8.86 -1.83
N ALA A 95 1.96 -8.35 -0.61
CA ALA A 95 2.57 -9.12 0.48
C ALA A 95 1.67 -10.31 0.88
N GLY A 96 0.35 -10.10 0.93
CA GLY A 96 -0.63 -11.15 1.16
C GLY A 96 -0.61 -12.24 0.09
N ILE A 97 -0.53 -11.85 -1.20
CA ILE A 97 -0.37 -12.78 -2.32
C ILE A 97 0.88 -13.64 -2.16
N SER A 98 2.00 -12.99 -1.82
CA SER A 98 3.28 -13.69 -1.64
C SER A 98 3.23 -14.71 -0.51
N ALA A 99 2.61 -14.36 0.62
CA ALA A 99 2.41 -15.25 1.76
C ALA A 99 1.47 -16.40 1.39
N GLY A 100 0.30 -16.13 0.79
CA GLY A 100 -0.67 -17.14 0.39
C GLY A 100 -0.11 -18.14 -0.63
N MET A 101 0.72 -17.67 -1.57
CA MET A 101 1.43 -18.58 -2.49
C MET A 101 2.48 -19.44 -1.80
N SER A 102 3.14 -18.94 -0.76
CA SER A 102 4.07 -19.72 0.05
C SER A 102 3.34 -20.84 0.80
N ASP A 103 2.21 -20.49 1.43
CA ASP A 103 1.39 -21.45 2.18
C ASP A 103 0.79 -22.52 1.26
N LEU A 104 0.32 -22.12 0.08
CA LEU A 104 -0.21 -23.05 -0.92
C LEU A 104 0.86 -24.05 -1.38
N ARG A 105 2.09 -23.61 -1.62
CA ARG A 105 3.20 -24.50 -2.00
C ARG A 105 3.59 -25.48 -0.89
N ALA A 106 3.40 -25.08 0.37
CA ALA A 106 3.71 -25.95 1.52
C ALA A 106 2.62 -26.99 1.80
N SER A 107 1.37 -26.74 1.40
CA SER A 107 0.20 -27.54 1.78
C SER A 107 -0.45 -28.32 0.63
N ALA A 108 -0.35 -27.82 -0.61
CA ALA A 108 -1.00 -28.44 -1.77
C ALA A 108 -0.03 -29.29 -2.60
N TYR A 109 -0.60 -30.15 -3.45
CA TYR A 109 0.18 -30.89 -4.45
C TYR A 109 0.84 -29.93 -5.44
N ASP A 110 2.05 -30.28 -5.92
CA ASP A 110 2.84 -29.47 -6.85
C ASP A 110 2.08 -29.04 -8.11
N GLU A 111 1.23 -29.94 -8.64
CA GLU A 111 0.40 -29.64 -9.81
C GLU A 111 -0.61 -28.52 -9.53
N ILE A 112 -1.28 -28.56 -8.37
CA ILE A 112 -2.26 -27.54 -7.96
C ILE A 112 -1.56 -26.21 -7.74
N SER A 113 -0.46 -26.19 -6.99
CA SER A 113 0.29 -24.98 -6.71
C SER A 113 0.85 -24.32 -7.99
N THR A 114 1.24 -25.15 -8.97
CA THR A 114 1.70 -24.69 -10.28
C THR A 114 0.57 -24.06 -11.08
N LEU A 115 -0.59 -24.70 -11.15
CA LEU A 115 -1.77 -24.18 -11.87
C LEU A 115 -2.23 -22.82 -11.28
N VAL A 116 -2.37 -22.75 -9.96
CA VAL A 116 -2.75 -21.52 -9.26
C VAL A 116 -1.73 -20.41 -9.50
N SER A 117 -0.43 -20.74 -9.51
CA SER A 117 0.64 -19.78 -9.81
C SER A 117 0.52 -19.22 -11.23
N ILE A 118 0.16 -20.04 -12.21
CA ILE A 118 -0.04 -19.63 -13.59
C ILE A 118 -1.28 -18.73 -13.70
N GLU A 119 -2.43 -19.16 -13.16
CA GLU A 119 -3.65 -18.37 -13.14
C GLU A 119 -3.43 -16.99 -12.51
N LEU A 120 -2.86 -16.96 -11.31
CA LEU A 120 -2.56 -15.73 -10.58
C LEU A 120 -1.67 -14.76 -11.37
N LYS A 121 -0.62 -15.32 -12.02
CA LYS A 121 0.26 -14.53 -12.87
C LYS A 121 -0.51 -13.86 -14.03
N TYR A 122 -1.38 -14.60 -14.70
CA TYR A 122 -2.16 -14.05 -15.82
C TYR A 122 -3.20 -13.05 -15.33
N ASP A 123 -3.86 -13.27 -14.21
CA ASP A 123 -4.81 -12.34 -13.59
C ASP A 123 -4.14 -10.99 -13.30
N ILE A 124 -2.98 -11.03 -12.63
CA ILE A 124 -2.24 -9.81 -12.30
C ILE A 124 -1.75 -9.11 -13.56
N LEU A 125 -1.13 -9.83 -14.49
CA LEU A 125 -0.59 -9.22 -15.71
C LEU A 125 -1.69 -8.59 -16.57
N SER A 126 -2.82 -9.25 -16.75
CA SER A 126 -3.93 -8.72 -17.54
C SER A 126 -4.53 -7.48 -16.90
N GLY A 127 -4.71 -7.48 -15.57
CA GLY A 127 -5.21 -6.33 -14.84
C GLY A 127 -4.26 -5.13 -14.89
N LEU A 128 -2.96 -5.34 -14.66
CA LEU A 128 -1.96 -4.27 -14.75
C LEU A 128 -1.87 -3.68 -16.16
N LEU A 129 -1.94 -4.53 -17.19
CA LEU A 129 -1.96 -4.07 -18.58
C LEU A 129 -3.19 -3.21 -18.88
N GLN A 130 -4.33 -3.56 -18.29
CA GLN A 130 -5.54 -2.74 -18.39
C GLN A 130 -5.37 -1.38 -17.69
N CYS A 131 -4.73 -1.34 -16.53
CA CYS A 131 -4.44 -0.10 -15.83
C CYS A 131 -3.51 0.82 -16.65
N ASP A 132 -2.48 0.26 -17.30
CA ASP A 132 -1.58 1.00 -18.17
C ASP A 132 -2.32 1.57 -19.39
N ARG A 133 -3.20 0.80 -20.01
CA ARG A 133 -4.05 1.28 -21.13
C ARG A 133 -4.99 2.40 -20.71
N MET A 134 -5.56 2.32 -19.50
CA MET A 134 -6.40 3.40 -18.98
C MET A 134 -5.59 4.69 -18.78
N GLU A 135 -4.37 4.61 -18.27
CA GLU A 135 -3.45 5.75 -18.17
C GLU A 135 -3.13 6.34 -19.52
N GLU A 136 -2.71 5.51 -20.49
CA GLU A 136 -2.39 5.96 -21.85
C GLU A 136 -3.59 6.68 -22.51
N LEU A 137 -4.79 6.15 -22.34
CA LEU A 137 -6.02 6.76 -22.86
C LEU A 137 -6.30 8.10 -22.15
N ALA A 138 -6.20 8.17 -20.83
CA ALA A 138 -6.42 9.41 -20.08
C ALA A 138 -5.43 10.51 -20.49
N VAL A 139 -4.16 10.16 -20.69
CA VAL A 139 -3.14 11.08 -21.21
C VAL A 139 -3.47 11.56 -22.63
N ALA A 140 -3.90 10.65 -23.49
CA ALA A 140 -4.22 10.98 -24.88
C ALA A 140 -5.45 11.89 -25.01
N LEU A 141 -6.45 11.72 -24.14
CA LEU A 141 -7.65 12.56 -24.11
C LEU A 141 -7.42 13.92 -23.46
N SER A 142 -6.36 14.09 -22.68
CA SER A 142 -6.03 15.32 -21.94
C SER A 142 -7.19 15.86 -21.07
N GLU A 143 -8.05 14.97 -20.57
CA GLU A 143 -9.23 15.34 -19.80
C GLU A 143 -8.91 15.58 -18.32
N TYR A 144 -7.77 15.04 -17.82
CA TYR A 144 -7.39 15.08 -16.42
C TYR A 144 -5.98 15.63 -16.26
N ASP A 145 -5.72 16.22 -15.07
CA ASP A 145 -4.36 16.55 -14.69
C ASP A 145 -3.53 15.29 -14.37
N ALA A 146 -2.21 15.45 -14.34
CA ALA A 146 -1.29 14.32 -14.14
C ALA A 146 -1.49 13.61 -12.79
N GLU A 147 -1.89 14.33 -11.72
CA GLU A 147 -2.10 13.73 -10.39
C GLU A 147 -3.38 12.91 -10.36
N ALA A 148 -4.46 13.38 -11.01
CA ALA A 148 -5.70 12.64 -11.16
C ALA A 148 -5.49 11.35 -11.97
N ILE A 149 -4.70 11.39 -13.04
CA ILE A 149 -4.31 10.20 -13.81
C ILE A 149 -3.53 9.21 -12.93
N GLN A 150 -2.59 9.68 -12.13
CA GLN A 150 -1.82 8.84 -11.22
C GLN A 150 -2.70 8.23 -10.11
N ARG A 151 -3.68 8.97 -9.56
CA ARG A 151 -4.68 8.45 -8.63
C ARG A 151 -5.47 7.30 -9.26
N GLN A 152 -6.01 7.51 -10.46
CA GLN A 152 -6.78 6.50 -11.19
C GLN A 152 -5.96 5.24 -11.47
N LYS A 153 -4.71 5.38 -11.92
CA LYS A 153 -3.80 4.26 -12.15
C LYS A 153 -3.51 3.49 -10.87
N ALA A 154 -3.18 4.19 -9.78
CA ALA A 154 -2.89 3.58 -8.48
C ALA A 154 -4.10 2.82 -7.93
N GLN A 155 -5.31 3.38 -8.04
CA GLN A 155 -6.57 2.72 -7.69
C GLN A 155 -6.78 1.44 -8.50
N CYS A 156 -6.64 1.49 -9.82
CA CYS A 156 -6.77 0.34 -10.69
C CYS A 156 -5.79 -0.78 -10.29
N GLN A 157 -4.54 -0.45 -10.01
CA GLN A 157 -3.51 -1.41 -9.60
C GLN A 157 -3.82 -2.02 -8.22
N ALA A 158 -4.29 -1.24 -7.24
CA ALA A 158 -4.70 -1.73 -5.93
C ALA A 158 -5.89 -2.69 -6.06
N THR A 159 -6.89 -2.35 -6.88
CA THR A 159 -8.04 -3.21 -7.18
C THR A 159 -7.60 -4.52 -7.83
N THR A 160 -6.67 -4.47 -8.78
CA THR A 160 -6.10 -5.68 -9.44
C THR A 160 -5.44 -6.60 -8.42
N SER A 161 -4.57 -6.07 -7.54
CA SER A 161 -3.93 -6.86 -6.48
C SER A 161 -4.95 -7.38 -5.47
N GLY A 162 -5.98 -6.60 -5.13
CA GLY A 162 -7.08 -7.03 -4.26
C GLY A 162 -7.85 -8.20 -4.81
N LEU A 163 -8.25 -8.17 -6.07
CA LEU A 163 -8.95 -9.28 -6.74
C LEU A 163 -8.08 -10.53 -6.82
N ALA A 164 -6.79 -10.38 -7.17
CA ALA A 164 -5.86 -11.49 -7.23
C ALA A 164 -5.66 -12.14 -5.86
N TYR A 165 -5.50 -11.35 -4.80
CA TYR A 165 -5.39 -11.83 -3.42
C TYR A 165 -6.67 -12.53 -2.96
N ALA A 166 -7.83 -11.96 -3.24
CA ALA A 166 -9.12 -12.52 -2.86
C ALA A 166 -9.35 -13.88 -3.51
N ARG A 167 -9.11 -14.01 -4.82
CA ARG A 167 -9.22 -15.28 -5.55
C ARG A 167 -8.25 -16.34 -5.00
N LEU A 168 -7.01 -15.96 -4.73
CA LEU A 168 -6.02 -16.85 -4.12
C LEU A 168 -6.50 -17.36 -2.74
N THR A 169 -7.03 -16.47 -1.91
CA THR A 169 -7.54 -16.79 -0.57
C THR A 169 -8.73 -17.76 -0.64
N LEU A 170 -9.67 -17.57 -1.57
CA LEU A 170 -10.81 -18.45 -1.75
C LEU A 170 -10.36 -19.84 -2.24
N ARG A 171 -9.44 -19.91 -3.20
CA ARG A 171 -8.85 -21.19 -3.66
C ARG A 171 -8.15 -21.95 -2.55
N GLY A 172 -7.46 -21.27 -1.64
CA GLY A 172 -6.81 -21.90 -0.49
C GLY A 172 -7.79 -22.54 0.51
N ARG A 173 -9.07 -22.14 0.50
CA ARG A 173 -10.12 -22.72 1.37
C ARG A 173 -10.78 -23.98 0.80
N GLU A 174 -10.70 -24.15 -0.51
CA GLU A 174 -11.31 -25.29 -1.22
C GLU A 174 -10.43 -26.55 -1.20
N ASN A 175 -9.15 -26.42 -0.82
CA ASN A 175 -8.15 -27.49 -0.74
C ASN A 175 -7.89 -27.89 0.71
#